data_b4505dfa3dead038b963216ee2007197
#
_entry.id   b4505dfa3dead038b963216ee2007197
#
_cell.length_a   1.000
_cell.length_b   1.000
_cell.length_c   1.000
_cell.angle_alpha   90.00
_cell.angle_beta   90.00
_cell.angle_gamma   90.00
#
_symmetry.space_group_name_H-M   'P 1'
#
loop_
_entity.id
_entity.type
_entity.pdbx_description
1 polymer ?
#
loop_
_entity_poly.entity_id
_entity_poly.type
_entity_poly.pdbx_seq_one_letter_code
_entity_poly.pdbx_strand_id
1 'polypeptide(L)'
;MEFVLILLLVAIVFGICFLVDKAFTKAFRSQPQHQSGLSLRPSKRYGSMGAIIAFIGIAGILTGIHDENTPMIVGSCILVVCGIGLVTYYLSTGIFYDDDGFLSASFGKKQRLYRYADILQQQLYALQGGHFIIELHMADGSSVMVQTQTPGYQAFLNHAFACWCRQKGISPDSCDFHDPAENRWFPAVEVE
;
A
#
# COMPACT_ATOMS: atom_id res chain seq x y z
N MET A 1 -0.56 -5.03 -39.87
CA MET A 1 -1.76 -5.06 -39.00
C MET A 1 -1.44 -5.39 -37.55
N GLU A 2 -0.54 -6.31 -37.28
CA GLU A 2 -0.17 -6.74 -35.88
C GLU A 2 0.37 -5.59 -35.00
N PHE A 3 1.21 -4.72 -35.56
CA PHE A 3 1.78 -3.60 -34.82
C PHE A 3 0.72 -2.60 -34.34
N VAL A 4 -0.29 -2.33 -35.14
CA VAL A 4 -1.42 -1.46 -34.80
C VAL A 4 -2.26 -2.08 -33.67
N LEU A 5 -2.44 -3.39 -33.71
CA LEU A 5 -3.21 -4.16 -32.73
C LEU A 5 -2.49 -4.17 -31.37
N ILE A 6 -1.16 -4.32 -31.37
CA ILE A 6 -0.31 -4.22 -30.15
C ILE A 6 -0.40 -2.81 -29.56
N LEU A 7 -0.31 -1.77 -30.38
CA LEU A 7 -0.39 -0.38 -29.93
C LEU A 7 -1.77 -0.05 -29.33
N LEU A 8 -2.83 -0.55 -29.93
CA LEU A 8 -4.20 -0.40 -29.44
C LEU A 8 -4.39 -1.12 -28.11
N LEU A 9 -3.80 -2.29 -27.95
CA LEU A 9 -3.85 -3.10 -26.73
C LEU A 9 -3.07 -2.41 -25.58
N VAL A 10 -1.89 -1.84 -25.88
CA VAL A 10 -1.12 -1.01 -24.93
C VAL A 10 -1.97 0.17 -24.47
N ALA A 11 -2.61 0.88 -25.42
CA ALA A 11 -3.46 2.02 -25.10
C ALA A 11 -4.65 1.63 -24.21
N ILE A 12 -5.27 0.47 -24.46
CA ILE A 12 -6.37 -0.06 -23.63
C ILE A 12 -5.88 -0.36 -22.22
N VAL A 13 -4.74 -1.05 -22.04
CA VAL A 13 -4.19 -1.38 -20.71
C VAL A 13 -3.84 -0.11 -19.94
N PHE A 14 -3.15 0.86 -20.57
CA PHE A 14 -2.88 2.15 -19.95
C PHE A 14 -4.16 2.92 -19.63
N GLY A 15 -5.16 2.88 -20.51
CA GLY A 15 -6.48 3.47 -20.30
C GLY A 15 -7.19 2.87 -19.08
N ILE A 16 -7.17 1.53 -18.95
CA ILE A 16 -7.75 0.84 -17.78
C ILE A 16 -7.00 1.21 -16.49
N CYS A 17 -5.66 1.19 -16.50
CA CYS A 17 -4.86 1.60 -15.35
C CYS A 17 -5.15 3.05 -14.94
N PHE A 18 -5.29 3.95 -15.91
CA PHE A 18 -5.64 5.36 -15.68
C PHE A 18 -7.06 5.51 -15.13
N LEU A 19 -8.02 4.76 -15.65
CA LEU A 19 -9.41 4.76 -15.17
C LEU A 19 -9.51 4.20 -13.75
N VAL A 20 -8.78 3.13 -13.45
CA VAL A 20 -8.73 2.55 -12.11
C VAL A 20 -8.09 3.53 -11.13
N ASP A 21 -6.98 4.18 -11.48
CA ASP A 21 -6.36 5.21 -10.64
C ASP A 21 -7.30 6.41 -10.42
N LYS A 22 -8.00 6.86 -11.46
CA LYS A 22 -8.98 7.96 -11.37
C LYS A 22 -10.21 7.58 -10.55
N ALA A 23 -10.74 6.38 -10.71
CA ALA A 23 -11.88 5.88 -9.93
C ALA A 23 -11.48 5.75 -8.44
N PHE A 24 -10.28 5.26 -8.19
CA PHE A 24 -9.72 5.12 -6.86
C PHE A 24 -9.50 6.49 -6.21
N THR A 25 -8.85 7.42 -6.91
CA THR A 25 -8.65 8.80 -6.45
C THR A 25 -9.99 9.47 -6.14
N LYS A 26 -11.03 9.22 -6.94
CA LYS A 26 -12.38 9.76 -6.70
C LYS A 26 -13.04 9.16 -5.46
N ALA A 27 -12.88 7.86 -5.22
CA ALA A 27 -13.42 7.18 -4.04
C ALA A 27 -12.74 7.65 -2.73
N PHE A 28 -11.47 8.03 -2.79
CA PHE A 28 -10.71 8.50 -1.62
C PHE A 28 -10.76 10.02 -1.41
N ARG A 29 -11.11 10.81 -2.42
CA ARG A 29 -11.12 12.28 -2.36
C ARG A 29 -12.05 12.89 -1.31
N SER A 30 -12.97 12.11 -0.75
CA SER A 30 -13.89 12.57 0.29
C SER A 30 -13.25 12.69 1.67
N GLN A 31 -12.05 12.16 1.87
CA GLN A 31 -11.36 12.18 3.17
C GLN A 31 -10.28 13.28 3.18
N PRO A 32 -10.24 14.14 4.22
CA PRO A 32 -9.25 15.23 4.32
C PRO A 32 -7.81 14.71 4.30
N GLN A 33 -7.52 13.54 4.89
CA GLN A 33 -6.20 12.92 4.89
C GLN A 33 -5.66 12.64 3.49
N HIS A 34 -6.54 12.40 2.52
CA HIS A 34 -6.14 12.21 1.13
C HIS A 34 -5.74 13.52 0.46
N GLN A 35 -6.20 14.66 0.96
CA GLN A 35 -5.90 15.99 0.40
C GLN A 35 -4.57 16.56 0.94
N SER A 36 -4.07 16.04 2.06
CA SER A 36 -2.80 16.48 2.67
C SER A 36 -1.58 16.28 1.76
N GLY A 37 -1.70 15.40 0.75
CA GLY A 37 -0.58 15.01 -0.11
C GLY A 37 0.43 14.07 0.55
N LEU A 38 0.28 13.80 1.86
CA LEU A 38 1.14 12.91 2.61
C LEU A 38 0.60 11.47 2.54
N SER A 39 1.39 10.56 2.02
CA SER A 39 0.96 9.16 1.91
C SER A 39 2.14 8.19 1.98
N LEU A 40 1.90 7.06 2.63
CA LEU A 40 2.77 5.90 2.65
C LEU A 40 2.15 4.83 1.74
N ARG A 41 2.78 4.56 0.60
CA ARG A 41 2.27 3.62 -0.38
C ARG A 41 3.32 2.54 -0.71
N PRO A 42 2.88 1.33 -1.10
CA PRO A 42 3.77 0.32 -1.65
C PRO A 42 4.59 0.87 -2.82
N SER A 43 5.75 0.28 -3.08
CA SER A 43 6.59 0.69 -4.19
C SER A 43 5.82 0.69 -5.52
N LYS A 44 6.00 1.72 -6.34
CA LYS A 44 5.43 1.82 -7.70
C LYS A 44 5.77 0.62 -8.59
N ARG A 45 6.82 -0.13 -8.22
CA ARG A 45 7.23 -1.36 -8.93
C ARG A 45 6.11 -2.41 -8.96
N TYR A 46 5.29 -2.54 -7.91
CA TYR A 46 4.17 -3.49 -7.91
C TYR A 46 3.11 -3.15 -8.93
N GLY A 47 2.75 -1.87 -9.06
CA GLY A 47 1.80 -1.42 -10.07
C GLY A 47 2.32 -1.61 -11.50
N SER A 48 3.58 -1.23 -11.77
CA SER A 48 4.19 -1.39 -13.10
C SER A 48 4.39 -2.86 -13.48
N MET A 49 4.87 -3.70 -12.56
CA MET A 49 5.00 -5.15 -12.80
C MET A 49 3.64 -5.79 -13.06
N GLY A 50 2.62 -5.44 -12.28
CA GLY A 50 1.27 -5.94 -12.49
C GLY A 50 0.72 -5.57 -13.88
N ALA A 51 0.94 -4.34 -14.33
CA ALA A 51 0.53 -3.89 -15.65
C ALA A 51 1.27 -4.67 -16.77
N ILE A 52 2.58 -4.86 -16.63
CA ILE A 52 3.39 -5.63 -17.60
C ILE A 52 2.93 -7.09 -17.67
N ILE A 53 2.72 -7.75 -16.52
CA ILE A 53 2.26 -9.14 -16.45
C ILE A 53 0.88 -9.28 -17.08
N ALA A 54 -0.05 -8.36 -16.80
CA ALA A 54 -1.38 -8.36 -17.41
C ALA A 54 -1.29 -8.20 -18.92
N PHE A 55 -0.41 -7.31 -19.41
CA PHE A 55 -0.19 -7.10 -20.83
C PHE A 55 0.36 -8.36 -21.54
N ILE A 56 1.38 -9.01 -20.95
CA ILE A 56 1.93 -10.27 -21.47
C ILE A 56 0.84 -11.34 -21.52
N GLY A 57 0.02 -11.44 -20.48
CA GLY A 57 -1.10 -12.37 -20.43
C GLY A 57 -2.13 -12.12 -21.54
N ILE A 58 -2.49 -10.86 -21.80
CA ILE A 58 -3.42 -10.50 -22.88
C ILE A 58 -2.83 -10.88 -24.25
N ALA A 59 -1.56 -10.56 -24.49
CA ALA A 59 -0.88 -10.93 -25.73
C ALA A 59 -0.88 -12.46 -25.92
N GLY A 60 -0.59 -13.21 -24.85
CA GLY A 60 -0.61 -14.67 -24.88
C GLY A 60 -2.00 -15.27 -25.13
N ILE A 61 -3.08 -14.66 -24.64
CA ILE A 61 -4.46 -15.08 -24.97
C ILE A 61 -4.71 -14.92 -26.48
N LEU A 62 -4.35 -13.76 -27.06
CA LEU A 62 -4.55 -13.51 -28.47
C LEU A 62 -3.79 -14.50 -29.37
N THR A 63 -2.51 -14.77 -29.02
CA THR A 63 -1.70 -15.76 -29.74
C THR A 63 -2.27 -17.17 -29.57
N GLY A 64 -2.68 -17.54 -28.32
CA GLY A 64 -3.28 -18.85 -28.07
C GLY A 64 -4.59 -19.09 -28.80
N ILE A 65 -5.41 -18.05 -28.99
CA ILE A 65 -6.64 -18.12 -29.82
C ILE A 65 -6.27 -18.33 -31.31
N HIS A 66 -5.26 -17.58 -31.79
CA HIS A 66 -4.82 -17.68 -33.17
C HIS A 66 -4.27 -19.08 -33.51
N ASP A 67 -3.51 -19.66 -32.60
CA ASP A 67 -2.85 -20.97 -32.75
C ASP A 67 -3.70 -22.15 -32.26
N GLU A 68 -4.95 -21.89 -31.84
CA GLU A 68 -5.89 -22.89 -31.27
C GLU A 68 -5.26 -23.65 -30.04
N ASN A 69 -4.35 -23.01 -29.33
CA ASN A 69 -3.59 -23.59 -28.24
C ASN A 69 -4.26 -23.34 -26.87
N THR A 70 -5.12 -24.26 -26.43
CA THR A 70 -5.86 -24.16 -25.17
C THR A 70 -4.96 -24.04 -23.94
N PRO A 71 -3.86 -24.79 -23.75
CA PRO A 71 -2.94 -24.61 -22.61
C PRO A 71 -2.36 -23.19 -22.54
N MET A 72 -2.02 -22.59 -23.67
CA MET A 72 -1.50 -21.23 -23.74
C MET A 72 -2.56 -20.19 -23.31
N ILE A 73 -3.81 -20.37 -23.73
CA ILE A 73 -4.92 -19.49 -23.32
C ILE A 73 -5.09 -19.55 -21.81
N VAL A 74 -5.16 -20.76 -21.24
CA VAL A 74 -5.35 -20.95 -19.77
C VAL A 74 -4.21 -20.32 -18.98
N GLY A 75 -2.95 -20.58 -19.35
CA GLY A 75 -1.79 -19.99 -18.69
C GLY A 75 -1.79 -18.46 -18.77
N SER A 76 -2.16 -17.91 -19.91
CA SER A 76 -2.26 -16.47 -20.13
C SER A 76 -3.38 -15.82 -19.33
N CYS A 77 -4.52 -16.48 -19.16
CA CYS A 77 -5.60 -16.00 -18.29
C CYS A 77 -5.13 -15.88 -16.83
N ILE A 78 -4.34 -16.85 -16.34
CA ILE A 78 -3.76 -16.80 -15.00
C ILE A 78 -2.85 -15.58 -14.87
N LEU A 79 -2.00 -15.29 -15.87
CA LEU A 79 -1.14 -14.11 -15.87
C LEU A 79 -1.95 -12.81 -15.82
N VAL A 80 -3.03 -12.70 -16.59
CA VAL A 80 -3.91 -11.52 -16.55
C VAL A 80 -4.50 -11.32 -15.14
N VAL A 81 -5.03 -12.38 -14.53
CA VAL A 81 -5.61 -12.32 -13.18
C VAL A 81 -4.55 -11.91 -12.14
N CYS A 82 -3.35 -12.49 -12.19
CA CYS A 82 -2.25 -12.13 -11.31
C CYS A 82 -1.81 -10.66 -11.51
N GLY A 83 -1.70 -10.21 -12.75
CA GLY A 83 -1.34 -8.84 -13.10
C GLY A 83 -2.36 -7.83 -12.58
N ILE A 84 -3.65 -8.07 -12.80
CA ILE A 84 -4.74 -7.24 -12.27
C ILE A 84 -4.71 -7.24 -10.74
N GLY A 85 -4.47 -8.39 -10.11
CA GLY A 85 -4.35 -8.51 -8.66
C GLY A 85 -3.24 -7.61 -8.09
N LEU A 86 -2.05 -7.59 -8.72
CA LEU A 86 -0.93 -6.73 -8.30
C LEU A 86 -1.25 -5.24 -8.48
N VAL A 87 -1.87 -4.85 -9.59
CA VAL A 87 -2.30 -3.45 -9.80
C VAL A 87 -3.32 -3.04 -8.75
N THR A 88 -4.32 -3.89 -8.51
CA THR A 88 -5.36 -3.62 -7.51
C THR A 88 -4.77 -3.53 -6.11
N TYR A 89 -3.84 -4.43 -5.75
CA TYR A 89 -3.10 -4.36 -4.48
C TYR A 89 -2.37 -3.02 -4.34
N TYR A 90 -1.60 -2.61 -5.35
CA TYR A 90 -0.87 -1.34 -5.34
C TYR A 90 -1.80 -0.14 -5.17
N LEU A 91 -2.94 -0.14 -5.85
CA LEU A 91 -3.89 0.97 -5.79
C LEU A 91 -4.69 0.99 -4.49
N SER A 92 -5.02 -0.17 -3.91
CA SER A 92 -5.90 -0.28 -2.73
C SER A 92 -5.17 -0.26 -1.39
N THR A 93 -3.83 -0.32 -1.39
CA THR A 93 -3.05 -0.36 -0.16
C THR A 93 -2.29 0.94 0.04
N GLY A 94 -2.38 1.51 1.25
CA GLY A 94 -1.64 2.70 1.62
C GLY A 94 -2.14 3.32 2.92
N ILE A 95 -1.32 4.21 3.48
CA ILE A 95 -1.68 5.03 4.63
C ILE A 95 -1.64 6.49 4.16
N PHE A 96 -2.74 7.20 4.34
CA PHE A 96 -2.86 8.62 4.07
C PHE A 96 -2.96 9.35 5.39
N TYR A 97 -2.18 10.39 5.60
CA TYR A 97 -2.07 11.00 6.90
C TYR A 97 -2.01 12.53 6.84
N ASP A 98 -2.50 13.16 7.88
CA ASP A 98 -2.44 14.59 8.14
C ASP A 98 -2.08 14.85 9.61
N ASP A 99 -2.27 16.09 10.10
CA ASP A 99 -1.96 16.45 11.49
C ASP A 99 -2.98 15.90 12.50
N ASP A 100 -4.19 15.54 12.07
CA ASP A 100 -5.26 15.09 12.95
C ASP A 100 -5.30 13.57 13.10
N GLY A 101 -4.94 12.83 12.03
CA GLY A 101 -4.99 11.39 12.04
C GLY A 101 -4.47 10.75 10.75
N PHE A 102 -4.69 9.46 10.63
CA PHE A 102 -4.30 8.72 9.44
C PHE A 102 -5.36 7.71 9.02
N LEU A 103 -5.54 7.61 7.70
CA LEU A 103 -6.42 6.67 7.05
C LEU A 103 -5.62 5.45 6.59
N SER A 104 -5.91 4.28 7.15
CA SER A 104 -5.30 3.02 6.69
C SER A 104 -6.21 2.33 5.71
N ALA A 105 -5.70 2.11 4.50
CA ALA A 105 -6.33 1.33 3.45
C ALA A 105 -5.50 0.07 3.18
N SER A 106 -6.13 -1.09 3.22
CA SER A 106 -5.49 -2.37 2.93
C SER A 106 -6.35 -3.17 1.97
N PHE A 107 -5.71 -3.91 1.07
CA PHE A 107 -6.39 -4.75 0.09
C PHE A 107 -7.41 -5.67 0.76
N GLY A 108 -8.65 -5.65 0.27
CA GLY A 108 -9.75 -6.48 0.79
C GLY A 108 -10.32 -6.07 2.16
N LYS A 109 -9.80 -5.02 2.78
CA LYS A 109 -10.32 -4.50 4.06
C LYS A 109 -10.98 -3.14 3.87
N LYS A 110 -11.98 -2.84 4.72
CA LYS A 110 -12.57 -1.50 4.78
C LYS A 110 -11.52 -0.51 5.28
N GLN A 111 -11.49 0.67 4.69
CA GLN A 111 -10.67 1.77 5.17
C GLN A 111 -11.10 2.16 6.58
N ARG A 112 -10.10 2.46 7.41
CA ARG A 112 -10.32 2.94 8.77
C ARG A 112 -9.51 4.20 9.01
N LEU A 113 -10.17 5.16 9.60
CA LEU A 113 -9.56 6.39 10.09
C LEU A 113 -9.14 6.18 11.54
N TYR A 114 -7.91 6.53 11.85
CA TYR A 114 -7.33 6.43 13.20
C TYR A 114 -6.82 7.80 13.64
N ARG A 115 -6.94 8.07 14.94
CA ARG A 115 -6.28 9.21 15.58
C ARG A 115 -4.92 8.75 16.12
N TYR A 116 -3.95 9.63 16.14
CA TYR A 116 -2.63 9.27 16.67
C TYR A 116 -2.68 8.94 18.16
N ALA A 117 -3.53 9.64 18.94
CA ALA A 117 -3.72 9.36 20.37
C ALA A 117 -4.20 7.93 20.67
N ASP A 118 -4.81 7.27 19.69
CA ASP A 118 -5.33 5.89 19.83
C ASP A 118 -4.22 4.83 19.66
N ILE A 119 -3.00 5.22 19.29
CA ILE A 119 -1.85 4.31 19.28
C ILE A 119 -1.45 4.02 20.71
N LEU A 120 -1.55 2.75 21.12
CA LEU A 120 -1.21 2.32 22.48
C LEU A 120 0.26 1.89 22.57
N GLN A 121 0.67 1.05 21.63
CA GLN A 121 1.99 0.43 21.65
C GLN A 121 2.36 -0.10 20.26
N GLN A 122 3.63 -0.46 20.09
CA GLN A 122 4.11 -1.06 18.86
C GLN A 122 4.78 -2.42 19.12
N GLN A 123 4.73 -3.27 18.10
CA GLN A 123 5.49 -4.51 18.07
C GLN A 123 6.34 -4.56 16.79
N LEU A 124 7.56 -5.10 16.93
CA LEU A 124 8.50 -5.25 15.83
C LEU A 124 8.62 -6.72 15.44
N TYR A 125 8.44 -7.00 14.16
CA TYR A 125 8.69 -8.34 13.60
C TYR A 125 9.84 -8.26 12.63
N ALA A 126 10.89 -9.01 12.89
CA ALA A 126 12.03 -9.11 11.99
C ALA A 126 11.66 -9.90 10.73
N LEU A 127 12.02 -9.36 9.57
CA LEU A 127 11.93 -10.02 8.28
C LEU A 127 13.33 -10.42 7.80
N GLN A 128 13.38 -11.31 6.83
CA GLN A 128 14.63 -11.64 6.16
C GLN A 128 15.23 -10.40 5.47
N GLY A 129 16.57 -10.27 5.50
CA GLY A 129 17.27 -9.15 4.87
C GLY A 129 17.35 -7.87 5.70
N GLY A 130 17.17 -7.94 7.02
CA GLY A 130 17.33 -6.77 7.91
C GLY A 130 16.15 -5.79 7.86
N HIS A 131 15.02 -6.21 7.31
CA HIS A 131 13.79 -5.43 7.30
C HIS A 131 12.90 -5.80 8.47
N PHE A 132 11.98 -4.88 8.81
CA PHE A 132 11.02 -5.07 9.90
C PHE A 132 9.60 -4.76 9.44
N ILE A 133 8.64 -5.41 10.08
CA ILE A 133 7.24 -4.97 10.12
C ILE A 133 7.04 -4.31 11.48
N ILE A 134 6.53 -3.09 11.46
CA ILE A 134 6.15 -2.33 12.63
C ILE A 134 4.64 -2.41 12.73
N GLU A 135 4.14 -3.12 13.72
CA GLU A 135 2.72 -3.25 14.00
C GLU A 135 2.33 -2.25 15.08
N LEU A 136 1.43 -1.33 14.76
CA LEU A 136 0.87 -0.35 15.68
C LEU A 136 -0.44 -0.90 16.22
N HIS A 137 -0.51 -1.12 17.53
CA HIS A 137 -1.72 -1.58 18.21
C HIS A 137 -2.58 -0.38 18.60
N MET A 138 -3.84 -0.41 18.18
CA MET A 138 -4.78 0.68 18.37
C MET A 138 -5.72 0.41 19.54
N ALA A 139 -6.26 1.47 20.13
CA ALA A 139 -7.18 1.39 21.28
C ALA A 139 -8.49 0.63 20.98
N ASP A 140 -8.88 0.52 19.70
CA ASP A 140 -10.05 -0.25 19.26
C ASP A 140 -9.76 -1.76 19.09
N GLY A 141 -8.56 -2.22 19.47
CA GLY A 141 -8.11 -3.60 19.32
C GLY A 141 -7.69 -3.97 17.89
N SER A 142 -7.70 -3.02 16.95
CA SER A 142 -7.15 -3.23 15.61
C SER A 142 -5.66 -3.00 15.58
N SER A 143 -5.00 -3.46 14.49
CA SER A 143 -3.60 -3.16 14.27
C SER A 143 -3.34 -2.61 12.87
N VAL A 144 -2.33 -1.75 12.76
CA VAL A 144 -1.86 -1.18 11.50
C VAL A 144 -0.40 -1.56 11.29
N MET A 145 -0.13 -2.22 10.16
CA MET A 145 1.20 -2.71 9.82
C MET A 145 1.91 -1.73 8.90
N VAL A 146 3.12 -1.32 9.29
CA VAL A 146 4.02 -0.48 8.51
C VAL A 146 5.28 -1.27 8.20
N GLN A 147 5.58 -1.46 6.92
CA GLN A 147 6.77 -2.18 6.49
C GLN A 147 7.93 -1.21 6.26
N THR A 148 9.12 -1.50 6.80
CA THR A 148 10.31 -0.66 6.61
C THR A 148 10.81 -0.63 5.16
N GLN A 149 10.36 -1.56 4.31
CA GLN A 149 10.62 -1.54 2.88
C GLN A 149 9.78 -0.50 2.12
N THR A 150 8.73 0.04 2.74
CA THR A 150 7.84 1.01 2.10
C THR A 150 8.51 2.39 2.11
N PRO A 151 8.70 3.02 0.94
CA PRO A 151 9.32 4.34 0.87
C PRO A 151 8.54 5.36 1.72
N GLY A 152 9.26 6.12 2.56
CA GLY A 152 8.67 7.15 3.40
C GLY A 152 8.14 6.65 4.77
N TYR A 153 8.36 5.39 5.15
CA TYR A 153 7.89 4.86 6.43
C TYR A 153 8.41 5.65 7.64
N GLN A 154 9.69 6.08 7.62
CA GLN A 154 10.27 6.88 8.68
C GLN A 154 9.59 8.26 8.79
N ALA A 155 9.32 8.90 7.64
CA ALA A 155 8.65 10.20 7.63
C ALA A 155 7.24 10.08 8.24
N PHE A 156 6.50 9.02 7.88
CA PHE A 156 5.19 8.75 8.48
C PHE A 156 5.28 8.52 9.98
N LEU A 157 6.19 7.65 10.45
CA LEU A 157 6.30 7.31 11.86
C LEU A 157 6.80 8.47 12.71
N ASN A 158 7.75 9.28 12.20
CA ASN A 158 8.18 10.51 12.87
C ASN A 158 7.04 11.52 12.99
N HIS A 159 6.27 11.70 11.92
CA HIS A 159 5.09 12.56 11.95
C HIS A 159 4.03 12.03 12.93
N ALA A 160 3.74 10.73 12.87
CA ALA A 160 2.78 10.08 13.77
C ALA A 160 3.19 10.21 15.23
N PHE A 161 4.47 10.04 15.57
CA PHE A 161 4.99 10.22 16.92
C PHE A 161 4.88 11.67 17.39
N ALA A 162 5.26 12.64 16.56
CA ALA A 162 5.13 14.06 16.90
C ALA A 162 3.67 14.46 17.18
N CYS A 163 2.73 13.98 16.33
CA CYS A 163 1.32 14.22 16.54
C CYS A 163 0.75 13.48 17.76
N TRP A 164 1.22 12.25 18.02
CA TRP A 164 0.86 11.48 19.22
C TRP A 164 1.29 12.19 20.50
N CYS A 165 2.54 12.67 20.56
CA CYS A 165 3.03 13.45 21.70
C CYS A 165 2.18 14.71 21.91
N ARG A 166 1.91 15.45 20.81
CA ARG A 166 1.08 16.67 20.85
C ARG A 166 -0.34 16.37 21.34
N GLN A 167 -0.98 15.31 20.84
CA GLN A 167 -2.35 14.94 21.22
C GLN A 167 -2.45 14.42 22.66
N LYS A 168 -1.38 13.80 23.18
CA LYS A 168 -1.30 13.34 24.57
C LYS A 168 -0.75 14.39 25.55
N GLY A 169 -0.26 15.52 25.06
CA GLY A 169 0.37 16.56 25.90
C GLY A 169 1.69 16.12 26.53
N ILE A 170 2.41 15.21 25.88
CA ILE A 170 3.68 14.63 26.36
C ILE A 170 4.83 15.30 25.59
N SER A 171 5.94 15.62 26.29
CA SER A 171 7.16 16.05 25.61
C SER A 171 7.82 14.87 24.90
N PRO A 172 8.23 15.00 23.63
CA PRO A 172 8.97 13.94 22.94
C PRO A 172 10.24 13.50 23.70
N ASP A 173 10.93 14.43 24.34
CA ASP A 173 12.16 14.17 25.10
C ASP A 173 11.94 13.37 26.40
N SER A 174 10.69 13.25 26.84
CA SER A 174 10.34 12.44 28.02
C SER A 174 10.01 10.99 27.69
N CYS A 175 10.15 10.58 26.44
CA CYS A 175 9.81 9.25 25.95
C CYS A 175 11.08 8.40 25.83
N ASP A 176 11.54 7.78 26.91
CA ASP A 176 12.77 6.96 26.94
C ASP A 176 12.74 5.75 25.96
N PHE A 177 11.55 5.32 25.55
CA PHE A 177 11.37 4.25 24.57
C PHE A 177 11.58 4.70 23.11
N HIS A 178 11.61 6.01 22.87
CA HIS A 178 11.69 6.55 21.50
C HIS A 178 13.11 6.46 20.94
N ASP A 179 13.31 5.59 19.95
CA ASP A 179 14.57 5.44 19.22
C ASP A 179 14.31 5.10 17.74
N PRO A 180 14.24 6.13 16.87
CA PRO A 180 14.03 5.93 15.43
C PRO A 180 15.14 5.12 14.75
N ALA A 181 16.36 5.10 15.29
CA ALA A 181 17.47 4.33 14.74
C ALA A 181 17.23 2.81 14.90
N GLU A 182 16.57 2.43 15.99
CA GLU A 182 16.16 1.05 16.25
C GLU A 182 14.70 0.76 15.80
N ASN A 183 14.09 1.64 15.01
CA ASN A 183 12.70 1.54 14.57
C ASN A 183 11.68 1.55 15.73
N ARG A 184 12.00 2.22 16.84
CA ARG A 184 11.11 2.36 17.99
C ARG A 184 10.60 3.79 18.09
N TRP A 185 9.27 3.97 17.97
CA TRP A 185 8.58 5.26 18.10
C TRP A 185 7.61 5.29 19.27
N PHE A 186 6.94 4.18 19.54
CA PHE A 186 5.91 4.06 20.56
C PHE A 186 6.31 3.02 21.62
N PRO A 187 5.63 2.97 22.75
CA PRO A 187 5.89 1.95 23.77
C PRO A 187 5.86 0.54 23.14
N ALA A 188 6.75 -0.34 23.58
CA ALA A 188 6.75 -1.72 23.13
C ALA A 188 5.61 -2.51 23.81
N VAL A 189 5.14 -3.57 23.13
CA VAL A 189 4.27 -4.57 23.75
C VAL A 189 5.08 -5.26 24.84
N GLU A 190 4.59 -5.23 26.08
CA GLU A 190 5.14 -6.05 27.15
C GLU A 190 4.77 -7.52 26.85
N VAL A 191 5.79 -8.34 26.62
CA VAL A 191 5.61 -9.79 26.48
C VAL A 191 5.56 -10.36 27.88
N GLU A 192 4.33 -10.70 28.37
CA GLU A 192 4.14 -11.49 29.59
C GLU A 192 4.63 -12.93 29.41
#